data_e4eb935b0c4a50bb5e27431c866ac87a
#
_entry.id   e4eb935b0c4a50bb5e27431c866ac87a
#
_cell.length_a   1.000
_cell.length_b   1.000
_cell.length_c   1.000
_cell.angle_alpha   90.00
_cell.angle_beta   90.00
_cell.angle_gamma   90.00
#
_symmetry.space_group_name_H-M   'P 1'
#
loop_
_entity.id
_entity.type
_entity.pdbx_description
1 polymer ?
#
loop_
_entity_poly.entity_id
_entity_poly.type
_entity_poly.pdbx_seq_one_letter_code
_entity_poly.pdbx_strand_id
1 'polypeptide(L)'
;MRITVSHSKSKDQIIQTVDRSFDDLFRGSPLIPVQITNEKREWQGATLVFSFNAKMGLLSAPIKGTVQVTDRDLIVDADLGLLEKLLGGGMSRMVEGRVRGLLT
;
A
#
# COMPACT_ATOMS: atom_id res chain seq x y z
N MET A 1 8.05 -1.48 -6.10
CA MET A 1 7.86 -0.27 -5.25
C MET A 1 8.25 -0.59 -3.83
N ARG A 2 9.09 0.22 -3.24
CA ARG A 2 9.44 0.09 -1.82
C ARG A 2 9.41 1.47 -1.16
N ILE A 3 8.63 1.58 -0.09
CA ILE A 3 8.45 2.83 0.64
C ILE A 3 8.76 2.58 2.11
N THR A 4 9.59 3.43 2.69
CA THR A 4 9.90 3.38 4.13
C THR A 4 9.54 4.72 4.74
N VAL A 5 8.65 4.70 5.74
CA VAL A 5 8.25 5.92 6.45
C VAL A 5 8.45 5.70 7.93
N SER A 6 9.18 6.60 8.57
CA SER A 6 9.42 6.54 10.01
C SER A 6 8.19 6.99 10.80
N HIS A 7 8.01 6.40 11.97
CA HIS A 7 6.94 6.76 12.90
C HIS A 7 7.44 6.75 14.33
N SER A 8 6.67 7.35 15.23
CA SER A 8 6.95 7.40 16.66
C SER A 8 5.87 6.73 17.51
N LYS A 9 4.96 5.99 16.88
CA LYS A 9 3.86 5.30 17.55
C LYS A 9 4.27 3.86 17.89
N SER A 10 3.47 3.17 18.71
CA SER A 10 3.72 1.75 18.98
C SER A 10 3.40 0.89 17.76
N LYS A 11 4.02 -0.29 17.69
CA LYS A 11 3.72 -1.25 16.62
C LYS A 11 2.23 -1.58 16.56
N ASP A 12 1.60 -1.81 17.70
CA ASP A 12 0.19 -2.19 17.76
C ASP A 12 -0.70 -1.08 17.19
N GLN A 13 -0.41 0.17 17.49
CA GLN A 13 -1.15 1.31 16.94
C GLN A 13 -1.00 1.39 15.43
N ILE A 14 0.20 1.18 14.92
CA ILE A 14 0.45 1.22 13.48
C ILE A 14 -0.23 0.03 12.79
N ILE A 15 -0.15 -1.17 13.35
CA ILE A 15 -0.82 -2.36 12.81
C ILE A 15 -2.33 -2.11 12.69
N GLN A 16 -2.96 -1.58 13.72
CA GLN A 16 -4.40 -1.28 13.70
C GLN A 16 -4.72 -0.21 12.66
N THR A 17 -3.91 0.82 12.56
CA THR A 17 -4.10 1.89 11.59
C THR A 17 -4.00 1.36 10.17
N VAL A 18 -2.99 0.56 9.88
CA VAL A 18 -2.81 -0.06 8.56
C VAL A 18 -3.99 -0.97 8.22
N ASP A 19 -4.40 -1.81 9.17
CA ASP A 19 -5.49 -2.77 8.93
C ASP A 19 -6.80 -2.06 8.60
N ARG A 20 -7.13 -0.98 9.32
CA ARG A 20 -8.35 -0.21 9.08
C ARG A 20 -8.31 0.61 7.80
N SER A 21 -7.13 1.04 7.39
CA SER A 21 -6.96 1.99 6.28
C SER A 21 -6.28 1.37 5.07
N PHE A 22 -6.16 0.04 5.03
CA PHE A 22 -5.43 -0.63 3.95
C PHE A 22 -5.97 -0.25 2.57
N ASP A 23 -7.28 -0.23 2.40
CA ASP A 23 -7.89 0.08 1.11
C ASP A 23 -7.53 1.49 0.64
N ASP A 24 -7.38 2.43 1.57
CA ASP A 24 -7.04 3.81 1.25
C ASP A 24 -5.60 3.97 0.76
N LEU A 25 -4.70 3.06 1.14
CA LEU A 25 -3.31 3.14 0.72
C LEU A 25 -3.13 3.00 -0.79
N PHE A 26 -3.94 2.15 -1.42
CA PHE A 26 -3.82 1.83 -2.84
C PHE A 26 -4.97 2.38 -3.68
N ARG A 27 -5.95 3.03 -3.05
CA ARG A 27 -7.03 3.65 -3.79
C ARG A 27 -6.49 4.73 -4.72
N GLY A 28 -6.97 4.74 -5.95
CA GLY A 28 -6.62 5.79 -6.90
C GLY A 28 -7.16 7.15 -6.47
N SER A 29 -6.78 8.17 -7.21
CA SER A 29 -7.29 9.53 -7.08
C SER A 29 -8.13 9.85 -8.31
N PRO A 30 -8.84 11.00 -8.35
CA PRO A 30 -9.52 11.43 -9.57
C PRO A 30 -8.60 11.53 -10.79
N LEU A 31 -7.29 11.75 -10.54
CA LEU A 31 -6.29 11.81 -11.62
C LEU A 31 -5.76 10.44 -12.00
N ILE A 32 -5.77 9.49 -11.06
CA ILE A 32 -5.28 8.12 -11.26
C ILE A 32 -6.31 7.18 -10.64
N PRO A 33 -7.46 6.96 -11.31
CA PRO A 33 -8.52 6.12 -10.75
C PRO A 33 -8.11 4.64 -10.80
N VAL A 34 -8.04 4.01 -9.65
CA VAL A 34 -7.72 2.59 -9.52
C VAL A 34 -8.84 1.89 -8.75
N GLN A 35 -9.35 0.81 -9.30
CA GLN A 35 -10.30 -0.06 -8.63
C GLN A 35 -9.57 -1.28 -8.09
N ILE A 36 -9.85 -1.64 -6.86
CA ILE A 36 -9.26 -2.80 -6.20
C ILE A 36 -10.28 -3.92 -6.20
N THR A 37 -9.88 -5.09 -6.73
CA THR A 37 -10.72 -6.29 -6.75
C THR A 37 -9.91 -7.49 -6.27
N ASN A 38 -10.60 -8.53 -5.81
CA ASN A 38 -9.98 -9.78 -5.35
C ASN A 38 -8.93 -9.56 -4.26
N GLU A 39 -9.20 -8.66 -3.34
CA GLU A 39 -8.29 -8.36 -2.24
C GLU A 39 -8.15 -9.56 -1.31
N LYS A 40 -6.89 -9.90 -0.99
CA LYS A 40 -6.53 -10.89 0.02
C LYS A 40 -5.47 -10.28 0.91
N ARG A 41 -5.62 -10.44 2.21
CA ARG A 41 -4.62 -9.97 3.16
C ARG A 41 -4.58 -10.85 4.38
N GLU A 42 -3.38 -11.04 4.90
CA GLU A 42 -3.13 -11.87 6.07
C GLU A 42 -2.00 -11.27 6.89
N TRP A 43 -2.23 -11.10 8.16
CA TRP A 43 -1.20 -10.68 9.09
C TRP A 43 -0.38 -11.88 9.56
N GLN A 44 0.92 -11.77 9.45
CA GLN A 44 1.89 -12.72 9.98
C GLN A 44 2.77 -11.96 10.97
N GLY A 45 2.38 -11.97 12.25
CA GLY A 45 3.02 -11.11 13.24
C GLY A 45 2.79 -9.64 12.89
N ALA A 46 3.86 -8.87 12.76
CA ALA A 46 3.79 -7.45 12.42
C ALA A 46 3.95 -7.20 10.90
N THR A 47 3.76 -8.22 10.08
CA THR A 47 3.86 -8.11 8.62
C THR A 47 2.53 -8.49 8.00
N LEU A 48 1.97 -7.57 7.22
CA LEU A 48 0.78 -7.82 6.40
C LEU A 48 1.22 -8.31 5.03
N VAL A 49 0.79 -9.51 4.65
CA VAL A 49 0.96 -10.04 3.30
C VAL A 49 -0.33 -9.79 2.55
N PHE A 50 -0.26 -9.16 1.38
CA PHE A 50 -1.46 -8.80 0.63
C PHE A 50 -1.30 -9.07 -0.86
N SER A 51 -2.45 -9.26 -1.50
CA SER A 51 -2.55 -9.29 -2.95
C SER A 51 -3.93 -8.78 -3.38
N PHE A 52 -3.99 -8.18 -4.55
CA PHE A 52 -5.25 -7.74 -5.16
C PHE A 52 -5.03 -7.50 -6.64
N ASN A 53 -6.12 -7.33 -7.38
CA ASN A 53 -6.07 -6.87 -8.76
C ASN A 53 -6.38 -5.37 -8.78
N ALA A 54 -5.50 -4.59 -9.41
CA ALA A 54 -5.72 -3.18 -9.65
C ALA A 54 -6.25 -3.01 -11.07
N LYS A 55 -7.42 -2.41 -11.18
CA LYS A 55 -8.06 -2.15 -12.47
C LYS A 55 -8.10 -0.65 -12.73
N MET A 56 -7.61 -0.26 -13.91
CA MET A 56 -7.57 1.13 -14.33
C MET A 56 -8.03 1.19 -15.78
N GLY A 57 -9.31 1.56 -15.99
CA GLY A 57 -9.92 1.49 -17.31
C GLY A 57 -9.99 0.06 -17.81
N LEU A 58 -9.40 -0.19 -18.99
CA LEU A 58 -9.32 -1.54 -19.59
C LEU A 58 -8.11 -2.34 -19.11
N LEU A 59 -7.22 -1.70 -18.34
CA LEU A 59 -6.02 -2.35 -17.83
C LEU A 59 -6.30 -2.97 -16.47
N SER A 60 -5.78 -4.17 -16.29
CA SER A 60 -5.84 -4.86 -15.00
C SER A 60 -4.49 -5.52 -14.75
N ALA A 61 -3.98 -5.36 -13.54
CA ALA A 61 -2.70 -5.94 -13.15
C ALA A 61 -2.78 -6.51 -11.74
N PRO A 62 -2.21 -7.71 -11.50
CA PRO A 62 -2.10 -8.24 -10.15
C PRO A 62 -1.04 -7.46 -9.38
N ILE A 63 -1.36 -7.11 -8.14
CA ILE A 63 -0.44 -6.46 -7.23
C ILE A 63 -0.31 -7.35 -6.00
N LYS A 64 0.91 -7.55 -5.54
CA LYS A 64 1.19 -8.30 -4.33
C LYS A 64 2.34 -7.66 -3.58
N GLY A 65 2.36 -7.83 -2.28
CA GLY A 65 3.42 -7.27 -1.49
C GLY A 65 3.23 -7.47 -0.01
N THR A 66 3.99 -6.71 0.74
CA THR A 66 3.97 -6.74 2.20
C THR A 66 3.99 -5.34 2.78
N VAL A 67 3.38 -5.21 3.95
CA VAL A 67 3.52 -4.03 4.80
C VAL A 67 4.14 -4.50 6.11
N GLN A 68 5.38 -4.12 6.37
CA GLN A 68 6.10 -4.52 7.57
C GLN A 68 6.11 -3.37 8.57
N VAL A 69 5.67 -3.64 9.78
CA VAL A 69 5.67 -2.65 10.85
C VAL A 69 6.80 -2.99 11.81
N THR A 70 7.71 -2.04 12.01
CA THR A 70 8.77 -2.12 13.01
C THR A 70 8.54 -1.09 14.08
N ASP A 71 9.38 -1.05 15.10
CA ASP A 71 9.26 -0.07 16.19
C ASP A 71 9.41 1.37 15.69
N ARG A 72 10.13 1.58 14.59
CA ARG A 72 10.46 2.91 14.08
C ARG A 72 9.96 3.20 12.69
N ASP A 73 9.68 2.16 11.90
CA ASP A 73 9.37 2.33 10.49
C ASP A 73 8.13 1.54 10.08
N LEU A 74 7.51 2.01 9.02
CA LEU A 74 6.54 1.26 8.26
C LEU A 74 7.13 1.09 6.86
N ILE A 75 7.24 -0.15 6.41
CA ILE A 75 7.88 -0.49 5.14
C ILE A 75 6.84 -1.15 4.24
N VAL A 76 6.53 -0.50 3.13
CA VAL A 76 5.65 -1.05 2.09
C VAL A 76 6.52 -1.53 0.95
N ASP A 77 6.41 -2.81 0.62
CA ASP A 77 7.13 -3.41 -0.50
C ASP A 77 6.09 -4.09 -1.39
N ALA A 78 5.88 -3.57 -2.59
CA ALA A 78 4.85 -4.06 -3.49
C ALA A 78 5.37 -4.20 -4.91
N ASP A 79 4.97 -5.32 -5.54
CA ASP A 79 5.18 -5.55 -6.96
C ASP A 79 3.95 -5.02 -7.69
N LEU A 80 4.12 -3.92 -8.43
CA LEU A 80 3.05 -3.26 -9.16
C LEU A 80 2.88 -3.77 -10.60
N GLY A 81 3.77 -4.66 -11.04
CA GLY A 81 3.70 -5.22 -12.39
C GLY A 81 3.69 -4.15 -13.48
N LEU A 82 2.74 -4.27 -14.41
CA LEU A 82 2.63 -3.34 -15.55
C LEU A 82 2.30 -1.91 -15.13
N LEU A 83 1.64 -1.71 -13.99
CA LEU A 83 1.25 -0.37 -13.56
C LEU A 83 2.48 0.49 -13.26
N GLU A 84 3.56 -0.10 -12.80
CA GLU A 84 4.79 0.65 -12.53
C GLU A 84 5.37 1.25 -13.81
N LYS A 85 5.32 0.49 -14.91
CA LYS A 85 5.77 0.96 -16.22
C LYS A 85 4.90 2.06 -16.78
N LEU A 86 3.59 1.95 -16.56
CA LEU A 86 2.61 2.91 -17.11
C LEU A 86 2.57 4.21 -16.32
N LEU A 87 2.68 4.13 -14.99
CA LEU A 87 2.54 5.29 -14.11
C LEU A 87 3.88 5.88 -13.68
N GLY A 88 4.99 5.21 -14.00
CA GLY A 88 6.32 5.64 -13.54
C GLY A 88 6.36 5.70 -12.02
N GLY A 89 6.89 6.78 -11.46
CA GLY A 89 6.94 6.97 -10.01
C GLY A 89 5.65 7.51 -9.38
N GLY A 90 4.60 7.73 -10.16
CA GLY A 90 3.36 8.36 -9.67
C GLY A 90 2.65 7.54 -8.60
N MET A 91 2.55 6.22 -8.80
CA MET A 91 1.91 5.33 -7.82
C MET A 91 2.68 5.28 -6.51
N SER A 92 4.00 5.20 -6.57
CA SER A 92 4.84 5.19 -5.36
C SER A 92 4.68 6.47 -4.56
N ARG A 93 4.66 7.62 -5.23
CA ARG A 93 4.49 8.91 -4.56
C ARG A 93 3.11 9.04 -3.93
N MET A 94 2.08 8.56 -4.62
CA MET A 94 0.72 8.57 -4.10
C MET A 94 0.60 7.73 -2.83
N VAL A 95 1.11 6.50 -2.86
CA VAL A 95 1.08 5.61 -1.71
C VAL A 95 1.91 6.16 -0.56
N GLU A 96 3.11 6.68 -0.84
CA GLU A 96 3.96 7.30 0.18
C GLU A 96 3.26 8.47 0.87
N GLY A 97 2.61 9.33 0.12
CA GLY A 97 1.85 10.45 0.69
C GLY A 97 0.74 9.99 1.61
N ARG A 98 0.02 8.93 1.25
CA ARG A 98 -1.04 8.37 2.08
C ARG A 98 -0.51 7.72 3.35
N VAL A 99 0.61 6.99 3.23
CA VAL A 99 1.25 6.38 4.40
C VAL A 99 1.70 7.46 5.37
N ARG A 100 2.33 8.52 4.89
CA ARG A 100 2.73 9.65 5.74
C ARG A 100 1.53 10.29 6.44
N GLY A 101 0.42 10.44 5.71
CA GLY A 101 -0.81 10.98 6.28
C GLY A 101 -1.38 10.12 7.39
N LEU A 102 -1.30 8.79 7.28
CA LEU A 102 -1.77 7.87 8.32
C LEU A 102 -0.92 7.90 9.58
N LEU A 103 0.37 8.20 9.44
CA LEU A 103 1.34 8.15 10.54
C LEU A 103 1.51 9.47 11.28
N THR A 104 0.89 10.54 10.82
CA THR A 104 0.99 11.88 11.42
C THR A 104 -0.22 12.29 12.29
#